data_1cd24fab9056cfbbd7f9cf55d132163d
#
_entry.id   1cd24fab9056cfbbd7f9cf55d132163d
#
_cell.length_a   1.000
_cell.length_b   1.000
_cell.length_c   1.000
_cell.angle_alpha   90.00
_cell.angle_beta   90.00
_cell.angle_gamma   90.00
#
_symmetry.space_group_name_H-M   'P 1'
#
loop_
_entity.id
_entity.type
_entity.pdbx_description
1 polymer ?
#
loop_
_entity_poly.entity_id
_entity_poly.type
_entity_poly.pdbx_seq_one_letter_code
_entity_poly.pdbx_strand_id
1 'polypeptide(L)'
;MIDLNRKQAPAFHQINTIEFLNVTKIHLDNGIEVNYINGGSQQILKIDFIFNAGTYFQKKPLIASSTINLIKEGTKSYSAAEIAEGIDEYGAFFEVENSYDTATLTLYTLSKYLNNVLPYVKEVLLFPTFSKNEFNIYKNNRLEKFKINLEKVSFVARTVFMEILFGKNHPYGANPTIETYDNLALSDITDFYNDFYNLDNCKILVAGKVEEQTIASLNNFFGSLSILKTTTSKKPTIILSDENSTRYIEKENALQSAIRIGRIIPNKLHPDYFGLQVLNTVLGGYFGSRLMKNIREDKGYTYGIGSGITSFKNAGYFFISTEVSSKVTPAALIEIYNEIELLRTKKIPLNELELVKNYMLGQLLKACDGPFNMAAMFGNVDMYGLDYSYYTNFISTIKKITPQTLLELGVKYLNKSDLKEVVVGLL
;
A
#
# COMPACT_ATOMS: atom_id res chain seq x y z
N MET A 1 -0.55 35.43 25.63
CA MET A 1 -0.84 35.27 24.18
C MET A 1 0.47 35.55 23.44
N ILE A 2 0.97 34.62 22.65
CA ILE A 2 2.15 34.86 21.79
C ILE A 2 1.66 35.77 20.67
N ASP A 3 2.29 36.95 20.58
CA ASP A 3 1.99 37.93 19.51
C ASP A 3 2.56 37.38 18.19
N LEU A 4 1.71 36.78 17.38
CA LEU A 4 2.08 36.15 16.11
C LEU A 4 2.25 37.23 15.05
N ASN A 5 3.47 37.67 14.79
CA ASN A 5 3.79 38.53 13.68
C ASN A 5 3.66 37.78 12.33
N ARG A 6 2.49 37.82 11.72
CA ARG A 6 2.18 37.14 10.44
C ARG A 6 2.94 37.69 9.23
N LYS A 7 3.67 38.80 9.37
CA LYS A 7 4.50 39.37 8.30
C LYS A 7 5.91 38.77 8.28
N GLN A 8 6.30 38.05 9.33
CA GLN A 8 7.60 37.41 9.43
C GLN A 8 7.44 35.90 9.33
N ALA A 9 8.09 35.28 8.33
CA ALA A 9 8.12 33.83 8.23
C ALA A 9 8.80 33.21 9.48
N PRO A 10 8.32 32.08 9.97
CA PRO A 10 9.03 31.34 11.03
C PRO A 10 10.45 31.02 10.64
N ALA A 11 11.33 30.98 11.63
CA ALA A 11 12.72 30.56 11.39
C ALA A 11 12.76 29.14 10.81
N PHE A 12 13.57 28.97 9.78
CA PHE A 12 13.77 27.63 9.19
C PHE A 12 14.76 26.86 10.05
N HIS A 13 14.37 25.66 10.46
CA HIS A 13 15.21 24.75 11.21
C HIS A 13 15.48 23.48 10.38
N GLN A 14 16.76 23.09 10.28
CA GLN A 14 17.11 21.82 9.64
C GLN A 14 16.68 20.65 10.51
N ILE A 15 16.09 19.63 9.90
CA ILE A 15 15.76 18.37 10.57
C ILE A 15 17.04 17.55 10.73
N ASN A 16 17.60 17.57 11.95
CA ASN A 16 18.85 16.87 12.24
C ASN A 16 18.63 15.40 12.59
N THR A 17 17.65 15.12 13.43
CA THR A 17 17.30 13.78 13.91
C THR A 17 15.80 13.58 13.84
N ILE A 18 15.38 12.34 13.63
CA ILE A 18 14.01 11.89 13.77
C ILE A 18 14.07 10.71 14.74
N GLU A 19 13.34 10.84 15.85
CA GLU A 19 13.29 9.81 16.89
C GLU A 19 12.10 8.87 16.60
N PHE A 20 12.35 7.58 16.73
CA PHE A 20 11.32 6.55 16.61
C PHE A 20 11.03 5.96 17.97
N LEU A 21 9.75 5.71 18.26
CA LEU A 21 9.35 4.94 19.44
C LEU A 21 9.88 3.52 19.31
N ASN A 22 10.31 2.95 20.44
CA ASN A 22 10.82 1.58 20.47
C ASN A 22 9.73 0.58 20.12
N VAL A 23 10.10 -0.42 19.32
CA VAL A 23 9.28 -1.60 19.07
C VAL A 23 9.73 -2.69 20.02
N THR A 24 8.80 -3.20 20.83
CA THR A 24 9.06 -4.36 21.68
C THR A 24 8.45 -5.59 21.03
N LYS A 25 9.27 -6.62 20.88
CA LYS A 25 8.87 -7.92 20.33
C LYS A 25 8.74 -8.95 21.42
N ILE A 26 7.60 -9.61 21.47
CA ILE A 26 7.30 -10.72 22.37
C ILE A 26 6.59 -11.84 21.61
N HIS A 27 6.36 -12.98 22.28
CA HIS A 27 5.53 -14.06 21.77
C HIS A 27 4.45 -14.39 22.80
N LEU A 28 3.25 -14.71 22.33
CA LEU A 28 2.21 -15.32 23.15
C LEU A 28 2.59 -16.74 23.50
N ASP A 29 1.88 -17.36 24.46
CA ASP A 29 2.20 -18.72 24.95
C ASP A 29 2.24 -19.78 23.86
N ASN A 30 1.48 -19.60 22.78
CA ASN A 30 1.48 -20.49 21.61
C ASN A 30 2.48 -20.11 20.53
N GLY A 31 3.29 -19.07 20.71
CA GLY A 31 4.33 -18.64 19.79
C GLY A 31 3.92 -17.57 18.77
N ILE A 32 2.69 -17.05 18.79
CA ILE A 32 2.30 -15.91 17.93
C ILE A 32 3.20 -14.71 18.25
N GLU A 33 3.83 -14.15 17.22
CA GLU A 33 4.66 -12.95 17.33
C GLU A 33 3.77 -11.71 17.57
N VAL A 34 4.07 -10.96 18.62
CA VAL A 34 3.45 -9.68 18.92
C VAL A 34 4.53 -8.60 18.95
N ASN A 35 4.41 -7.64 18.06
CA ASN A 35 5.21 -6.42 18.11
C ASN A 35 4.35 -5.30 18.69
N TYR A 36 4.88 -4.52 19.63
CA TYR A 36 4.11 -3.40 20.17
C TYR A 36 4.93 -2.12 20.30
N ILE A 37 4.23 -0.99 20.09
CA ILE A 37 4.76 0.36 20.19
C ILE A 37 3.95 1.09 21.26
N ASN A 38 4.58 1.28 22.44
CA ASN A 38 3.96 1.99 23.54
C ASN A 38 4.22 3.48 23.41
N GLY A 39 3.15 4.28 23.35
CA GLY A 39 3.24 5.73 23.23
C GLY A 39 1.86 6.40 23.20
N GLY A 40 1.90 7.72 23.24
CA GLY A 40 0.68 8.53 23.26
C GLY A 40 0.10 8.73 24.68
N SER A 41 -0.73 9.75 24.83
CA SER A 41 -1.36 10.14 26.09
C SER A 41 -2.78 9.61 26.26
N GLN A 42 -3.39 9.15 25.17
CA GLN A 42 -4.78 8.67 25.17
C GLN A 42 -4.84 7.17 25.42
N GLN A 43 -5.89 6.73 26.11
CA GLN A 43 -6.16 5.32 26.41
C GLN A 43 -6.79 4.60 25.21
N ILE A 44 -6.14 4.71 24.05
CA ILE A 44 -6.58 4.10 22.80
C ILE A 44 -5.53 3.10 22.34
N LEU A 45 -6.00 1.96 21.85
CA LEU A 45 -5.19 0.92 21.24
C LEU A 45 -5.59 0.75 19.77
N LYS A 46 -4.59 0.54 18.92
CA LYS A 46 -4.70 0.00 17.57
C LYS A 46 -4.07 -1.39 17.57
N ILE A 47 -4.79 -2.40 17.12
CA ILE A 47 -4.32 -3.78 17.07
C ILE A 47 -4.55 -4.30 15.65
N ASP A 48 -3.45 -4.61 14.96
CA ASP A 48 -3.45 -5.19 13.62
C ASP A 48 -3.16 -6.69 13.72
N PHE A 49 -4.07 -7.53 13.20
CA PHE A 49 -3.85 -8.95 12.96
C PHE A 49 -3.46 -9.12 11.49
N ILE A 50 -2.20 -9.44 11.22
CA ILE A 50 -1.59 -9.41 9.90
C ILE A 50 -1.32 -10.84 9.43
N PHE A 51 -1.88 -11.22 8.30
CA PHE A 51 -1.71 -12.53 7.67
C PHE A 51 -0.98 -12.40 6.33
N ASN A 52 -0.09 -13.35 6.00
CA ASN A 52 0.43 -13.49 4.63
C ASN A 52 -0.67 -14.12 3.76
N ALA A 53 -1.70 -13.35 3.48
CA ALA A 53 -2.92 -13.76 2.79
C ALA A 53 -3.38 -12.73 1.75
N GLY A 54 -2.42 -12.01 1.15
CA GLY A 54 -2.70 -11.04 0.09
C GLY A 54 -3.01 -11.71 -1.26
N THR A 55 -3.27 -10.87 -2.27
CA THR A 55 -3.60 -11.37 -3.62
C THR A 55 -2.45 -12.16 -4.27
N TYR A 56 -1.23 -12.04 -3.77
CA TYR A 56 -0.08 -12.83 -4.21
C TYR A 56 -0.27 -14.35 -4.00
N PHE A 57 -1.06 -14.74 -3.00
CA PHE A 57 -1.24 -16.14 -2.61
C PHE A 57 -2.49 -16.79 -3.22
N GLN A 58 -3.36 -16.01 -3.86
CA GLN A 58 -4.60 -16.52 -4.45
C GLN A 58 -4.37 -17.32 -5.74
N LYS A 59 -5.17 -18.36 -5.95
CA LYS A 59 -5.13 -19.19 -7.17
C LYS A 59 -5.74 -18.49 -8.39
N LYS A 60 -6.71 -17.60 -8.18
CA LYS A 60 -7.36 -16.76 -9.19
C LYS A 60 -7.77 -15.43 -8.57
N PRO A 61 -7.92 -14.34 -9.38
CA PRO A 61 -8.33 -13.04 -8.87
C PRO A 61 -9.62 -13.09 -8.05
N LEU A 62 -9.81 -12.13 -7.14
CA LEU A 62 -10.92 -11.92 -6.24
C LEU A 62 -10.94 -12.78 -4.97
N ILE A 63 -10.28 -13.93 -4.92
CA ILE A 63 -10.35 -14.83 -3.77
C ILE A 63 -9.89 -14.14 -2.50
N ALA A 64 -8.65 -13.64 -2.46
CA ALA A 64 -8.07 -13.03 -1.25
C ALA A 64 -8.88 -11.83 -0.75
N SER A 65 -9.26 -10.93 -1.65
CA SER A 65 -10.07 -9.77 -1.29
C SER A 65 -11.48 -10.13 -0.84
N SER A 66 -12.09 -11.15 -1.43
CA SER A 66 -13.42 -11.61 -1.01
C SER A 66 -13.37 -12.28 0.35
N THR A 67 -12.35 -13.10 0.62
CA THR A 67 -12.19 -13.78 1.92
C THR A 67 -12.12 -12.77 3.07
N ILE A 68 -11.20 -11.79 3.00
CA ILE A 68 -11.05 -10.81 4.08
C ILE A 68 -12.29 -9.92 4.27
N ASN A 69 -13.02 -9.59 3.20
CA ASN A 69 -14.23 -8.80 3.32
C ASN A 69 -15.39 -9.60 3.89
N LEU A 70 -15.48 -10.90 3.58
CA LEU A 70 -16.56 -11.77 4.05
C LEU A 70 -16.32 -12.35 5.44
N ILE A 71 -15.10 -12.30 5.97
CA ILE A 71 -14.77 -12.90 7.27
C ILE A 71 -15.61 -12.32 8.42
N LYS A 72 -16.03 -11.06 8.32
CA LYS A 72 -16.83 -10.35 9.31
C LYS A 72 -18.35 -10.39 9.07
N GLU A 73 -18.78 -11.03 7.98
CA GLU A 73 -20.19 -11.08 7.57
C GLU A 73 -20.96 -12.26 8.23
N GLY A 74 -20.58 -12.59 9.45
CA GLY A 74 -21.20 -13.59 10.31
C GLY A 74 -20.25 -14.69 10.75
N THR A 75 -20.45 -15.14 11.98
CA THR A 75 -19.69 -16.20 12.64
C THR A 75 -20.63 -17.31 13.11
N LYS A 76 -20.09 -18.34 13.76
CA LYS A 76 -20.91 -19.39 14.37
C LYS A 76 -21.83 -18.86 15.48
N SER A 77 -21.40 -17.83 16.20
CA SER A 77 -22.07 -17.30 17.39
C SER A 77 -22.86 -16.02 17.11
N TYR A 78 -22.47 -15.24 16.10
CA TYR A 78 -23.00 -13.90 15.84
C TYR A 78 -23.29 -13.67 14.37
N SER A 79 -24.39 -12.99 14.07
CA SER A 79 -24.67 -12.42 12.75
C SER A 79 -23.75 -11.22 12.46
N ALA A 80 -23.69 -10.77 11.22
CA ALA A 80 -22.95 -9.56 10.84
C ALA A 80 -23.42 -8.32 11.62
N ALA A 81 -24.73 -8.18 11.84
CA ALA A 81 -25.33 -7.09 12.60
C ALA A 81 -24.91 -7.13 14.07
N GLU A 82 -24.99 -8.30 14.73
CA GLU A 82 -24.57 -8.45 16.13
C GLU A 82 -23.07 -8.18 16.32
N ILE A 83 -22.22 -8.55 15.34
CA ILE A 83 -20.79 -8.21 15.36
C ILE A 83 -20.61 -6.69 15.29
N ALA A 84 -21.27 -6.04 14.35
CA ALA A 84 -21.16 -4.59 14.17
C ALA A 84 -21.67 -3.84 15.41
N GLU A 85 -22.89 -4.17 15.90
CA GLU A 85 -23.48 -3.55 17.08
C GLU A 85 -22.65 -3.78 18.34
N GLY A 86 -22.14 -5.02 18.53
CA GLY A 86 -21.33 -5.36 19.71
C GLY A 86 -19.96 -4.67 19.74
N ILE A 87 -19.39 -4.29 18.58
CA ILE A 87 -18.17 -3.50 18.50
C ILE A 87 -18.50 -2.01 18.68
N ASP A 88 -19.53 -1.51 18.01
CA ASP A 88 -19.95 -0.11 18.04
C ASP A 88 -20.43 0.33 19.42
N GLU A 89 -21.06 -0.56 20.22
CA GLU A 89 -21.49 -0.30 21.60
C GLU A 89 -20.35 0.23 22.49
N TYR A 90 -19.12 -0.23 22.24
CA TYR A 90 -17.92 0.20 22.98
C TYR A 90 -17.17 1.34 22.31
N GLY A 91 -17.73 1.95 21.24
CA GLY A 91 -17.07 2.98 20.45
C GLY A 91 -15.77 2.47 19.80
N ALA A 92 -15.68 1.17 19.57
CA ALA A 92 -14.56 0.56 18.87
C ALA A 92 -14.80 0.59 17.36
N PHE A 93 -13.72 0.46 16.61
CA PHE A 93 -13.78 0.42 15.14
C PHE A 93 -13.00 -0.78 14.62
N PHE A 94 -13.62 -1.55 13.74
CA PHE A 94 -13.05 -2.76 13.19
C PHE A 94 -13.07 -2.72 11.66
N GLU A 95 -11.91 -2.77 11.05
CA GLU A 95 -11.75 -2.71 9.61
C GLU A 95 -10.88 -3.84 9.05
N VAL A 96 -11.01 -4.09 7.76
CA VAL A 96 -10.25 -5.11 7.05
C VAL A 96 -9.62 -4.50 5.80
N GLU A 97 -8.38 -4.89 5.54
CA GLU A 97 -7.63 -4.46 4.37
C GLU A 97 -7.00 -5.67 3.66
N ASN A 98 -7.08 -5.67 2.32
CA ASN A 98 -6.38 -6.62 1.47
C ASN A 98 -5.35 -5.90 0.62
N SER A 99 -4.09 -6.29 0.76
CA SER A 99 -3.00 -5.85 -0.10
C SER A 99 -2.55 -6.95 -1.06
N TYR A 100 -1.47 -6.70 -1.79
CA TYR A 100 -0.87 -7.75 -2.62
C TYR A 100 -0.21 -8.85 -1.79
N ASP A 101 0.44 -8.50 -0.68
CA ASP A 101 1.24 -9.46 0.10
C ASP A 101 0.55 -9.89 1.39
N THR A 102 -0.31 -9.04 1.97
CA THR A 102 -0.93 -9.28 3.28
C THR A 102 -2.42 -9.01 3.27
N ALA A 103 -3.11 -9.63 4.22
CA ALA A 103 -4.45 -9.27 4.66
C ALA A 103 -4.38 -8.86 6.13
N THR A 104 -5.01 -7.75 6.49
CA THR A 104 -4.95 -7.17 7.83
C THR A 104 -6.35 -6.92 8.37
N LEU A 105 -6.60 -7.35 9.61
CA LEU A 105 -7.77 -6.98 10.39
C LEU A 105 -7.29 -6.00 11.47
N THR A 106 -7.87 -4.82 11.51
CA THR A 106 -7.48 -3.74 12.44
C THR A 106 -8.60 -3.43 13.41
N LEU A 107 -8.31 -3.48 14.69
CA LEU A 107 -9.18 -3.05 15.77
C LEU A 107 -8.66 -1.75 16.38
N TYR A 108 -9.51 -0.73 16.46
CA TYR A 108 -9.31 0.44 17.32
C TYR A 108 -10.26 0.38 18.49
N THR A 109 -9.74 0.51 19.72
CA THR A 109 -10.58 0.47 20.92
C THR A 109 -9.97 1.28 22.06
N LEU A 110 -10.81 1.72 22.99
CA LEU A 110 -10.32 2.21 24.28
C LEU A 110 -9.75 1.04 25.09
N SER A 111 -8.60 1.23 25.76
CA SER A 111 -7.93 0.17 26.55
C SER A 111 -8.88 -0.50 27.56
N LYS A 112 -9.75 0.27 28.21
CA LYS A 112 -10.72 -0.24 29.19
C LYS A 112 -11.79 -1.20 28.61
N TYR A 113 -12.05 -1.13 27.30
CA TYR A 113 -13.05 -1.96 26.62
C TYR A 113 -12.43 -3.12 25.81
N LEU A 114 -11.11 -3.28 25.88
CA LEU A 114 -10.41 -4.32 25.10
C LEU A 114 -11.02 -5.72 25.33
N ASN A 115 -11.25 -6.09 26.59
CA ASN A 115 -11.81 -7.41 26.92
C ASN A 115 -13.29 -7.59 26.52
N ASN A 116 -14.00 -6.49 26.25
CA ASN A 116 -15.38 -6.54 25.78
C ASN A 116 -15.44 -6.77 24.26
N VAL A 117 -14.48 -6.22 23.49
CA VAL A 117 -14.49 -6.30 22.03
C VAL A 117 -13.67 -7.47 21.47
N LEU A 118 -12.66 -7.96 22.19
CA LEU A 118 -11.84 -9.10 21.76
C LEU A 118 -12.64 -10.39 21.49
N PRO A 119 -13.73 -10.72 22.22
CA PRO A 119 -14.57 -11.87 21.89
C PRO A 119 -15.11 -11.83 20.45
N TYR A 120 -15.60 -10.68 19.97
CA TYR A 120 -16.08 -10.50 18.61
C TYR A 120 -14.96 -10.68 17.57
N VAL A 121 -13.79 -10.07 17.85
CA VAL A 121 -12.62 -10.21 16.98
C VAL A 121 -12.16 -11.67 16.90
N LYS A 122 -12.14 -12.39 18.01
CA LYS A 122 -11.81 -13.80 18.08
C LYS A 122 -12.78 -14.64 17.26
N GLU A 123 -14.07 -14.40 17.37
CA GLU A 123 -15.12 -15.10 16.60
C GLU A 123 -14.93 -14.86 15.10
N VAL A 124 -14.72 -13.60 14.69
CA VAL A 124 -14.45 -13.25 13.28
C VAL A 124 -13.20 -13.94 12.76
N LEU A 125 -12.13 -13.97 13.52
CA LEU A 125 -10.86 -14.57 13.09
C LEU A 125 -10.92 -16.10 13.01
N LEU A 126 -11.66 -16.77 13.91
CA LEU A 126 -11.56 -18.22 14.08
C LEU A 126 -12.78 -19.00 13.59
N PHE A 127 -13.94 -18.37 13.53
CA PHE A 127 -15.21 -19.07 13.30
C PHE A 127 -16.15 -18.39 12.29
N PRO A 128 -15.63 -17.76 11.20
CA PRO A 128 -16.50 -17.18 10.19
C PRO A 128 -17.33 -18.29 9.50
N THR A 129 -18.56 -17.96 9.13
CA THR A 129 -19.47 -18.95 8.51
C THR A 129 -19.50 -18.89 7.00
N PHE A 130 -19.10 -17.77 6.39
CA PHE A 130 -19.15 -17.56 4.94
C PHE A 130 -20.50 -17.97 4.34
N SER A 131 -21.60 -17.36 4.83
CA SER A 131 -22.94 -17.72 4.39
C SER A 131 -23.12 -17.48 2.89
N LYS A 132 -23.88 -18.37 2.23
CA LYS A 132 -24.20 -18.25 0.80
C LYS A 132 -24.93 -16.95 0.47
N ASN A 133 -25.77 -16.47 1.39
CA ASN A 133 -26.52 -15.23 1.22
C ASN A 133 -25.56 -14.03 1.15
N GLU A 134 -24.70 -13.85 2.18
CA GLU A 134 -23.74 -12.76 2.24
C GLU A 134 -22.72 -12.80 1.10
N PHE A 135 -22.28 -14.01 0.73
CA PHE A 135 -21.42 -14.20 -0.43
C PHE A 135 -22.08 -13.69 -1.73
N ASN A 136 -23.35 -14.03 -1.97
CA ASN A 136 -24.06 -13.59 -3.17
C ASN A 136 -24.29 -12.08 -3.19
N ILE A 137 -24.68 -11.49 -2.06
CA ILE A 137 -24.83 -10.03 -1.92
C ILE A 137 -23.50 -9.33 -2.20
N TYR A 138 -22.42 -9.77 -1.55
CA TYR A 138 -21.08 -9.24 -1.74
C TYR A 138 -20.63 -9.32 -3.21
N LYS A 139 -20.73 -10.52 -3.81
CA LYS A 139 -20.34 -10.79 -5.19
C LYS A 139 -21.05 -9.88 -6.18
N ASN A 140 -22.38 -9.75 -6.05
CA ASN A 140 -23.18 -8.89 -6.93
C ASN A 140 -22.81 -7.40 -6.78
N ASN A 141 -22.69 -6.91 -5.56
CA ASN A 141 -22.29 -5.53 -5.29
C ASN A 141 -20.89 -5.20 -5.86
N ARG A 142 -19.96 -6.15 -5.74
CA ARG A 142 -18.60 -5.99 -6.28
C ARG A 142 -18.57 -6.04 -7.79
N LEU A 143 -19.38 -6.90 -8.43
CA LEU A 143 -19.50 -6.97 -9.87
C LEU A 143 -20.06 -5.68 -10.45
N GLU A 144 -21.13 -5.13 -9.88
CA GLU A 144 -21.68 -3.84 -10.33
C GLU A 144 -20.68 -2.70 -10.18
N LYS A 145 -19.98 -2.63 -9.05
CA LYS A 145 -18.90 -1.65 -8.85
C LYS A 145 -17.77 -1.84 -9.85
N PHE A 146 -17.43 -3.07 -10.21
CA PHE A 146 -16.42 -3.37 -11.21
C PHE A 146 -16.84 -2.90 -12.60
N LYS A 147 -18.09 -3.15 -13.03
CA LYS A 147 -18.66 -2.65 -14.29
C LYS A 147 -18.56 -1.13 -14.39
N ILE A 148 -18.96 -0.40 -13.34
CA ILE A 148 -18.83 1.05 -13.27
C ILE A 148 -17.36 1.50 -13.39
N ASN A 149 -16.43 0.78 -12.78
CA ASN A 149 -15.01 1.12 -12.85
C ASN A 149 -14.42 0.86 -14.25
N LEU A 150 -14.90 -0.12 -15.00
CA LEU A 150 -14.49 -0.35 -16.39
C LEU A 150 -14.80 0.83 -17.32
N GLU A 151 -15.74 1.71 -16.92
CA GLU A 151 -16.01 2.93 -17.68
C GLU A 151 -14.96 4.03 -17.46
N LYS A 152 -14.15 3.96 -16.41
CA LYS A 152 -13.13 4.95 -16.08
C LYS A 152 -11.82 4.64 -16.79
N VAL A 153 -11.34 5.55 -17.63
CA VAL A 153 -10.07 5.40 -18.37
C VAL A 153 -8.88 5.14 -17.44
N SER A 154 -8.82 5.81 -16.27
CA SER A 154 -7.75 5.62 -15.28
C SER A 154 -7.75 4.23 -14.65
N PHE A 155 -8.94 3.65 -14.41
CA PHE A 155 -9.04 2.28 -13.89
C PHE A 155 -8.52 1.26 -14.91
N VAL A 156 -8.96 1.37 -16.16
CA VAL A 156 -8.54 0.48 -17.24
C VAL A 156 -7.03 0.63 -17.48
N ALA A 157 -6.52 1.87 -17.55
CA ALA A 157 -5.09 2.11 -17.74
C ALA A 157 -4.24 1.48 -16.62
N ARG A 158 -4.67 1.59 -15.34
CA ARG A 158 -3.98 0.96 -14.21
C ARG A 158 -3.98 -0.56 -14.31
N THR A 159 -5.11 -1.15 -14.64
CA THR A 159 -5.28 -2.60 -14.74
C THR A 159 -4.40 -3.17 -15.83
N VAL A 160 -4.47 -2.60 -17.04
CA VAL A 160 -3.64 -3.01 -18.18
C VAL A 160 -2.16 -2.77 -17.91
N PHE A 161 -1.80 -1.68 -17.24
CA PHE A 161 -0.41 -1.40 -16.91
C PHE A 161 0.19 -2.47 -16.00
N MET A 162 -0.52 -2.93 -14.97
CA MET A 162 -0.05 -4.01 -14.10
C MET A 162 0.08 -5.33 -14.88
N GLU A 163 -0.83 -5.60 -15.80
CA GLU A 163 -0.77 -6.76 -16.67
C GLU A 163 0.46 -6.75 -17.59
N ILE A 164 0.80 -5.59 -18.17
CA ILE A 164 1.98 -5.47 -19.06
C ILE A 164 3.28 -5.55 -18.23
N LEU A 165 3.28 -5.01 -17.02
CA LEU A 165 4.48 -5.06 -16.19
C LEU A 165 4.79 -6.48 -15.72
N PHE A 166 3.80 -7.20 -15.23
CA PHE A 166 4.01 -8.46 -14.53
C PHE A 166 3.52 -9.68 -15.30
N GLY A 167 2.66 -9.50 -16.29
CA GLY A 167 1.99 -10.59 -17.01
C GLY A 167 0.64 -10.99 -16.38
N LYS A 168 -0.28 -11.46 -17.24
CA LYS A 168 -1.66 -11.86 -16.84
C LYS A 168 -1.70 -12.97 -15.80
N ASN A 169 -0.71 -13.86 -15.83
CA ASN A 169 -0.64 -15.04 -14.96
C ASN A 169 0.21 -14.79 -13.70
N HIS A 170 0.82 -13.62 -13.60
CA HIS A 170 1.61 -13.26 -12.41
C HIS A 170 0.69 -12.71 -11.32
N PRO A 171 0.85 -13.06 -10.04
CA PRO A 171 0.00 -12.57 -8.95
C PRO A 171 -0.14 -11.05 -8.85
N TYR A 172 0.91 -10.30 -9.22
CA TYR A 172 0.87 -8.83 -9.22
C TYR A 172 0.26 -8.24 -10.51
N GLY A 173 0.15 -9.01 -11.58
CA GLY A 173 -0.43 -8.58 -12.86
C GLY A 173 -1.81 -9.15 -13.15
N ALA A 174 -2.22 -10.20 -12.44
CA ALA A 174 -3.52 -10.84 -12.63
C ALA A 174 -4.66 -9.92 -12.18
N ASN A 175 -5.55 -9.63 -13.10
CA ASN A 175 -6.70 -8.75 -12.87
C ASN A 175 -8.01 -9.51 -13.02
N PRO A 176 -9.07 -9.14 -12.29
CA PRO A 176 -10.39 -9.73 -12.47
C PRO A 176 -11.01 -9.31 -13.81
N THR A 177 -11.85 -10.20 -14.34
CA THR A 177 -12.74 -9.96 -15.47
C THR A 177 -14.20 -10.23 -15.02
N ILE A 178 -15.18 -9.89 -15.84
CA ILE A 178 -16.60 -10.24 -15.55
C ILE A 178 -16.72 -11.75 -15.34
N GLU A 179 -16.11 -12.55 -16.20
CA GLU A 179 -16.09 -14.02 -16.09
C GLU A 179 -15.46 -14.49 -14.77
N THR A 180 -14.45 -13.78 -14.25
CA THR A 180 -13.85 -14.10 -12.94
C THR A 180 -14.89 -13.98 -11.80
N TYR A 181 -15.75 -12.95 -11.88
CA TYR A 181 -16.85 -12.81 -10.92
C TYR A 181 -17.86 -13.94 -11.06
N ASP A 182 -18.23 -14.31 -12.27
CA ASP A 182 -19.21 -15.40 -12.51
C ASP A 182 -18.69 -16.73 -11.95
N ASN A 183 -17.41 -17.02 -12.17
CA ASN A 183 -16.73 -18.24 -11.76
C ASN A 183 -16.21 -18.25 -10.32
N LEU A 184 -16.43 -17.18 -9.53
CA LEU A 184 -16.04 -17.15 -8.13
C LEU A 184 -17.02 -18.00 -7.33
N ALA A 185 -16.50 -19.02 -6.65
CA ALA A 185 -17.28 -19.93 -5.82
C ALA A 185 -17.04 -19.72 -4.33
N LEU A 186 -18.04 -20.04 -3.50
CA LEU A 186 -17.90 -19.96 -2.04
C LEU A 186 -16.80 -20.90 -1.52
N SER A 187 -16.61 -22.06 -2.14
CA SER A 187 -15.52 -22.99 -1.82
C SER A 187 -14.14 -22.35 -2.00
N ASP A 188 -13.94 -21.47 -3.00
CA ASP A 188 -12.68 -20.78 -3.18
C ASP A 188 -12.33 -19.90 -1.95
N ILE A 189 -13.36 -19.28 -1.36
CA ILE A 189 -13.24 -18.42 -0.18
C ILE A 189 -12.90 -19.23 1.07
N THR A 190 -13.64 -20.33 1.28
CA THR A 190 -13.44 -21.21 2.45
C THR A 190 -12.10 -21.93 2.40
N ASP A 191 -11.67 -22.39 1.23
CA ASP A 191 -10.37 -23.02 1.04
C ASP A 191 -9.23 -22.04 1.31
N PHE A 192 -9.33 -20.80 0.78
CA PHE A 192 -8.32 -19.77 1.01
C PHE A 192 -8.25 -19.35 2.49
N TYR A 193 -9.40 -19.23 3.15
CA TYR A 193 -9.44 -18.97 4.59
C TYR A 193 -8.72 -20.08 5.36
N ASN A 194 -9.04 -21.34 5.11
CA ASN A 194 -8.44 -22.49 5.78
C ASN A 194 -6.92 -22.58 5.52
N ASP A 195 -6.46 -22.21 4.31
CA ASP A 195 -5.05 -22.24 3.94
C ASP A 195 -4.23 -21.10 4.58
N PHE A 196 -4.81 -19.91 4.74
CA PHE A 196 -4.02 -18.70 5.05
C PHE A 196 -4.41 -17.95 6.33
N TYR A 197 -5.62 -18.14 6.89
CA TYR A 197 -6.08 -17.42 8.10
C TYR A 197 -5.94 -18.26 9.37
N ASN A 198 -4.81 -18.94 9.50
CA ASN A 198 -4.43 -19.66 10.71
C ASN A 198 -3.45 -18.84 11.57
N LEU A 199 -3.43 -19.13 12.87
CA LEU A 199 -2.63 -18.35 13.82
C LEU A 199 -1.11 -18.53 13.65
N ASP A 200 -0.63 -19.60 12.99
CA ASP A 200 0.78 -19.79 12.61
C ASP A 200 1.23 -18.78 11.54
N ASN A 201 0.29 -18.31 10.73
CA ASN A 201 0.51 -17.30 9.70
C ASN A 201 0.16 -15.86 10.17
N CYS A 202 -0.12 -15.68 11.46
CA CYS A 202 -0.54 -14.41 12.03
C CYS A 202 0.60 -13.72 12.78
N LYS A 203 0.77 -12.41 12.52
CA LYS A 203 1.52 -11.50 13.39
C LYS A 203 0.55 -10.48 13.97
N ILE A 204 0.77 -10.09 15.21
CA ILE A 204 -0.01 -9.03 15.85
C ILE A 204 0.88 -7.79 16.03
N LEU A 205 0.39 -6.64 15.60
CA LEU A 205 1.05 -5.35 15.81
C LEU A 205 0.13 -4.46 16.66
N VAL A 206 0.62 -4.05 17.82
CA VAL A 206 -0.14 -3.23 18.76
C VAL A 206 0.49 -1.85 18.88
N ALA A 207 -0.33 -0.81 18.85
CA ALA A 207 0.13 0.55 19.05
C ALA A 207 -0.81 1.34 19.95
N GLY A 208 -0.27 2.31 20.68
CA GLY A 208 -1.02 3.16 21.60
C GLY A 208 -0.49 3.06 23.01
N LYS A 209 -1.35 3.29 24.00
CA LYS A 209 -0.97 3.12 25.42
C LYS A 209 -1.05 1.64 25.80
N VAL A 210 0.01 0.91 25.47
CA VAL A 210 0.12 -0.54 25.69
C VAL A 210 0.59 -0.79 27.12
N GLU A 211 -0.25 -1.44 27.92
CA GLU A 211 0.03 -1.83 29.31
C GLU A 211 0.18 -3.36 29.40
N GLU A 212 0.74 -3.88 30.49
CA GLU A 212 0.87 -5.33 30.71
C GLU A 212 -0.48 -6.05 30.59
N GLN A 213 -1.56 -5.42 31.04
CA GLN A 213 -2.92 -5.95 30.92
C GLN A 213 -3.35 -6.11 29.45
N THR A 214 -2.88 -5.25 28.55
CA THR A 214 -3.17 -5.37 27.11
C THR A 214 -2.58 -6.68 26.56
N ILE A 215 -1.33 -6.96 26.91
CA ILE A 215 -0.64 -8.18 26.49
C ILE A 215 -1.28 -9.41 27.14
N ALA A 216 -1.59 -9.35 28.42
CA ALA A 216 -2.29 -10.43 29.13
C ALA A 216 -3.65 -10.75 28.48
N SER A 217 -4.41 -9.73 28.10
CA SER A 217 -5.68 -9.93 27.38
C SER A 217 -5.47 -10.62 26.04
N LEU A 218 -4.52 -10.17 25.20
CA LEU A 218 -4.20 -10.83 23.93
C LEU A 218 -3.78 -12.29 24.15
N ASN A 219 -2.95 -12.57 25.16
CA ASN A 219 -2.55 -13.92 25.49
C ASN A 219 -3.72 -14.80 25.92
N ASN A 220 -4.63 -14.29 26.74
CA ASN A 220 -5.83 -15.01 27.19
C ASN A 220 -6.76 -15.38 26.02
N PHE A 221 -6.95 -14.47 25.06
CA PHE A 221 -7.86 -14.71 23.94
C PHE A 221 -7.24 -15.54 22.82
N PHE A 222 -5.94 -15.39 22.55
CA PHE A 222 -5.28 -15.99 21.38
C PHE A 222 -4.14 -16.92 21.76
N GLY A 223 -3.40 -16.69 22.85
CA GLY A 223 -2.20 -17.42 23.23
C GLY A 223 -2.46 -18.85 23.73
N SER A 224 -3.66 -19.15 24.22
CA SER A 224 -4.06 -20.49 24.66
C SER A 224 -4.51 -21.43 23.54
N LEU A 225 -4.63 -20.90 22.31
CA LEU A 225 -5.14 -21.64 21.16
C LEU A 225 -4.05 -22.53 20.54
N SER A 226 -4.41 -23.74 20.15
CA SER A 226 -3.48 -24.63 19.45
C SER A 226 -3.16 -24.07 18.06
N ILE A 227 -1.87 -23.99 17.76
CA ILE A 227 -1.39 -23.64 16.42
C ILE A 227 -1.15 -24.93 15.62
N LEU A 228 -1.92 -25.08 14.54
CA LEU A 228 -1.62 -26.11 13.54
C LEU A 228 -0.56 -25.54 12.59
N LYS A 229 0.66 -26.08 12.62
CA LYS A 229 1.69 -25.70 11.64
C LYS A 229 1.22 -26.05 10.23
N THR A 230 0.97 -25.05 9.44
CA THR A 230 0.65 -25.23 8.03
C THR A 230 1.92 -25.30 7.20
N THR A 231 1.96 -26.26 6.29
CA THR A 231 3.02 -26.31 5.27
C THR A 231 2.83 -25.11 4.35
N THR A 232 3.78 -24.17 4.40
CA THR A 232 3.77 -22.98 3.54
C THR A 232 3.58 -23.38 2.09
N SER A 233 2.57 -22.81 1.46
CA SER A 233 2.28 -23.01 0.04
C SER A 233 3.50 -22.67 -0.82
N LYS A 234 3.73 -23.43 -1.87
CA LYS A 234 4.79 -23.18 -2.85
C LYS A 234 4.69 -21.75 -3.36
N LYS A 235 5.78 -20.98 -3.24
CA LYS A 235 5.87 -19.65 -3.83
C LYS A 235 5.66 -19.78 -5.35
N PRO A 236 4.77 -19.01 -5.96
CA PRO A 236 4.64 -19.03 -7.42
C PRO A 236 5.96 -18.63 -8.06
N THR A 237 6.37 -19.36 -9.10
CA THR A 237 7.54 -19.02 -9.90
C THR A 237 7.21 -17.76 -10.71
N ILE A 238 7.99 -16.69 -10.53
CA ILE A 238 7.80 -15.43 -11.24
C ILE A 238 8.23 -15.62 -12.69
N ILE A 239 7.30 -15.60 -13.61
CA ILE A 239 7.56 -15.44 -15.03
C ILE A 239 7.32 -13.97 -15.35
N LEU A 240 8.40 -13.20 -15.53
CA LEU A 240 8.30 -11.82 -15.99
C LEU A 240 7.78 -11.84 -17.44
N SER A 241 6.80 -11.01 -17.73
CA SER A 241 6.31 -10.86 -19.10
C SER A 241 7.39 -10.19 -19.96
N ASP A 242 7.72 -10.84 -21.08
CA ASP A 242 8.69 -10.37 -22.05
C ASP A 242 8.04 -9.49 -23.15
N GLU A 243 6.77 -9.17 -23.00
CA GLU A 243 6.05 -8.34 -23.95
C GLU A 243 6.58 -6.90 -23.94
N ASN A 244 7.36 -6.57 -24.95
CA ASN A 244 7.67 -5.19 -25.32
C ASN A 244 6.37 -4.49 -25.66
N SER A 245 5.92 -3.48 -24.87
CA SER A 245 4.72 -2.87 -25.38
C SER A 245 4.33 -1.53 -24.80
N THR A 246 4.15 -0.65 -25.72
CA THR A 246 3.16 0.41 -25.69
C THR A 246 1.81 -0.22 -25.99
N ARG A 247 0.83 -0.06 -25.13
CA ARG A 247 -0.57 -0.43 -25.39
C ARG A 247 -1.45 0.81 -25.43
N TYR A 248 -2.11 0.95 -26.57
CA TYR A 248 -3.15 1.92 -26.74
C TYR A 248 -4.51 1.21 -26.74
N ILE A 249 -5.44 1.72 -25.92
CA ILE A 249 -6.81 1.23 -25.84
C ILE A 249 -7.74 2.40 -26.14
N GLU A 250 -8.35 2.34 -27.31
CA GLU A 250 -9.35 3.34 -27.71
C GLU A 250 -10.60 3.18 -26.85
N LYS A 251 -11.09 4.30 -26.32
CA LYS A 251 -12.36 4.37 -25.65
C LYS A 251 -13.17 5.50 -26.30
N GLU A 252 -14.12 5.11 -27.15
CA GLU A 252 -15.04 6.02 -27.82
C GLU A 252 -15.71 6.93 -26.78
N ASN A 253 -15.88 8.21 -27.12
CA ASN A 253 -16.47 9.23 -26.25
C ASN A 253 -15.67 9.59 -24.98
N ALA A 254 -14.44 9.16 -24.81
CA ALA A 254 -13.60 9.58 -23.71
C ALA A 254 -13.16 11.04 -23.90
N LEU A 255 -13.59 11.94 -22.98
CA LEU A 255 -13.13 13.33 -22.96
C LEU A 255 -11.69 13.47 -22.54
N GLN A 256 -11.18 12.50 -21.81
CA GLN A 256 -9.81 12.44 -21.28
C GLN A 256 -9.16 11.12 -21.64
N SER A 257 -7.85 11.16 -21.82
CA SER A 257 -7.02 9.98 -21.96
C SER A 257 -6.18 9.77 -20.70
N ALA A 258 -6.21 8.56 -20.15
CA ALA A 258 -5.35 8.18 -19.02
C ALA A 258 -4.01 7.65 -19.57
N ILE A 259 -2.92 8.18 -19.06
CA ILE A 259 -1.55 7.79 -19.41
C ILE A 259 -0.90 7.10 -18.20
N ARG A 260 -0.28 5.95 -18.44
CA ARG A 260 0.63 5.29 -17.50
C ARG A 260 1.92 4.90 -18.18
N ILE A 261 3.05 5.30 -17.57
CA ILE A 261 4.39 4.99 -18.06
C ILE A 261 5.20 4.47 -16.88
N GLY A 262 5.99 3.41 -17.07
CA GLY A 262 6.87 2.93 -16.02
C GLY A 262 7.47 1.56 -16.29
N ARG A 263 8.10 0.98 -15.29
CA ARG A 263 8.81 -0.30 -15.40
C ARG A 263 8.92 -1.00 -14.05
N ILE A 264 9.27 -2.26 -14.09
CA ILE A 264 9.72 -3.00 -12.90
C ILE A 264 11.06 -2.43 -12.45
N ILE A 265 11.17 -2.19 -11.16
CA ILE A 265 12.38 -1.78 -10.45
C ILE A 265 12.61 -2.65 -9.23
N PRO A 266 13.78 -2.64 -8.61
CA PRO A 266 14.00 -3.32 -7.35
C PRO A 266 13.08 -2.84 -6.23
N ASN A 267 12.82 -3.71 -5.26
CA ASN A 267 12.06 -3.39 -4.05
C ASN A 267 12.93 -2.78 -2.94
N LYS A 268 12.36 -2.56 -1.76
CA LYS A 268 12.99 -1.90 -0.60
C LYS A 268 14.31 -2.53 -0.12
N LEU A 269 14.58 -3.78 -0.48
CA LEU A 269 15.79 -4.49 -0.05
C LEU A 269 17.03 -4.14 -0.89
N HIS A 270 16.84 -3.46 -2.03
CA HIS A 270 17.94 -3.14 -2.94
C HIS A 270 18.66 -1.84 -2.56
N PRO A 271 20.00 -1.76 -2.67
CA PRO A 271 20.77 -0.56 -2.32
C PRO A 271 20.33 0.72 -3.05
N ASP A 272 19.93 0.62 -4.31
CA ASP A 272 19.50 1.77 -5.13
C ASP A 272 18.14 2.31 -4.73
N TYR A 273 17.35 1.57 -3.93
CA TYR A 273 15.96 1.91 -3.66
C TYR A 273 15.78 3.30 -3.04
N PHE A 274 16.63 3.69 -2.09
CA PHE A 274 16.56 5.01 -1.47
C PHE A 274 16.88 6.14 -2.46
N GLY A 275 17.89 5.92 -3.30
CA GLY A 275 18.23 6.88 -4.36
C GLY A 275 17.11 7.03 -5.39
N LEU A 276 16.43 5.90 -5.74
CA LEU A 276 15.26 5.90 -6.62
C LEU A 276 14.09 6.68 -6.02
N GLN A 277 13.88 6.63 -4.70
CA GLN A 277 12.86 7.44 -4.03
C GLN A 277 13.16 8.94 -4.19
N VAL A 278 14.42 9.36 -4.04
CA VAL A 278 14.81 10.76 -4.25
C VAL A 278 14.63 11.17 -5.71
N LEU A 279 15.09 10.36 -6.65
CA LEU A 279 14.93 10.59 -8.10
C LEU A 279 13.44 10.72 -8.50
N ASN A 280 12.60 9.81 -7.98
CA ASN A 280 11.15 9.85 -8.19
C ASN A 280 10.53 11.13 -7.62
N THR A 281 10.98 11.58 -6.44
CA THR A 281 10.46 12.80 -5.83
C THR A 281 10.78 14.02 -6.69
N VAL A 282 11.98 14.12 -7.25
CA VAL A 282 12.35 15.18 -8.21
C VAL A 282 11.45 15.15 -9.44
N LEU A 283 11.23 13.94 -10.01
CA LEU A 283 10.46 13.79 -11.26
C LEU A 283 8.97 14.14 -11.08
N GLY A 284 8.28 13.49 -10.13
CA GLY A 284 6.83 13.59 -10.01
C GLY A 284 6.27 13.26 -8.61
N GLY A 285 7.14 13.11 -7.59
CA GLY A 285 6.74 12.63 -6.27
C GLY A 285 6.12 13.70 -5.34
N TYR A 286 6.03 14.96 -5.76
CA TYR A 286 5.41 16.03 -4.97
C TYR A 286 4.89 17.15 -5.87
N PHE A 287 4.15 18.09 -5.27
CA PHE A 287 3.48 19.16 -6.03
C PHE A 287 4.47 20.08 -6.78
N GLY A 288 5.63 20.37 -6.23
CA GLY A 288 6.67 21.20 -6.87
C GLY A 288 7.62 20.41 -7.79
N SER A 289 7.29 19.17 -8.15
CA SER A 289 8.11 18.30 -9.00
C SER A 289 8.12 18.76 -10.46
N ARG A 290 9.09 18.27 -11.24
CA ARG A 290 9.27 18.64 -12.65
C ARG A 290 8.03 18.36 -13.51
N LEU A 291 7.44 17.18 -13.39
CA LEU A 291 6.21 16.83 -14.12
C LEU A 291 5.05 17.77 -13.78
N MET A 292 4.87 18.08 -12.48
CA MET A 292 3.81 19.00 -12.05
C MET A 292 4.03 20.40 -12.60
N LYS A 293 5.25 20.92 -12.51
CA LYS A 293 5.60 22.24 -13.00
C LYS A 293 5.40 22.36 -14.51
N ASN A 294 5.98 21.42 -15.29
CA ASN A 294 5.91 21.48 -16.76
C ASN A 294 4.46 21.23 -17.24
N ILE A 295 3.89 20.07 -16.91
CA ILE A 295 2.67 19.58 -17.59
C ILE A 295 1.41 20.21 -17.02
N ARG A 296 1.38 20.45 -15.68
CA ARG A 296 0.22 21.07 -15.05
C ARG A 296 0.30 22.60 -15.04
N GLU A 297 1.42 23.18 -14.55
CA GLU A 297 1.49 24.64 -14.34
C GLU A 297 1.82 25.38 -15.63
N ASP A 298 2.86 24.99 -16.37
CA ASP A 298 3.32 25.70 -17.56
C ASP A 298 2.46 25.41 -18.79
N LYS A 299 2.05 24.15 -18.99
CA LYS A 299 1.27 23.72 -20.18
C LYS A 299 -0.23 23.64 -19.95
N GLY A 300 -0.69 23.47 -18.71
CA GLY A 300 -2.11 23.36 -18.40
C GLY A 300 -2.79 22.10 -18.98
N TYR A 301 -2.04 21.03 -19.27
CA TYR A 301 -2.59 19.84 -19.92
C TYR A 301 -3.41 18.94 -19.00
N THR A 302 -3.22 19.05 -17.69
CA THR A 302 -3.85 18.20 -16.67
C THR A 302 -4.13 18.93 -15.36
N TYR A 303 -5.07 18.43 -14.57
CA TYR A 303 -5.24 18.83 -13.16
C TYR A 303 -4.17 18.25 -12.24
N GLY A 304 -3.55 17.12 -12.64
CA GLY A 304 -2.50 16.49 -11.85
C GLY A 304 -1.78 15.39 -12.60
N ILE A 305 -0.48 15.39 -12.43
CA ILE A 305 0.43 14.35 -12.89
C ILE A 305 1.36 14.01 -11.76
N GLY A 306 1.69 12.74 -11.60
CA GLY A 306 2.64 12.32 -10.59
C GLY A 306 3.40 11.07 -10.98
N SER A 307 4.51 10.84 -10.29
CA SER A 307 5.21 9.58 -10.35
C SER A 307 5.30 8.93 -8.97
N GLY A 308 5.40 7.62 -8.94
CA GLY A 308 5.48 6.85 -7.71
C GLY A 308 6.31 5.59 -7.85
N ILE A 309 6.74 5.10 -6.71
CA ILE A 309 7.40 3.81 -6.57
C ILE A 309 6.59 2.96 -5.61
N THR A 310 6.22 1.77 -6.05
CA THR A 310 5.57 0.76 -5.21
C THR A 310 6.54 -0.38 -4.98
N SER A 311 6.63 -0.82 -3.73
CA SER A 311 7.43 -1.98 -3.33
C SER A 311 6.51 -3.08 -2.86
N PHE A 312 6.61 -4.24 -3.49
CA PHE A 312 6.03 -5.51 -3.06
C PHE A 312 7.11 -6.38 -2.42
N LYS A 313 6.71 -7.41 -1.70
CA LYS A 313 7.67 -8.32 -1.06
C LYS A 313 8.64 -8.95 -2.06
N ASN A 314 8.18 -9.25 -3.27
CA ASN A 314 8.96 -9.97 -4.29
C ASN A 314 9.33 -9.10 -5.51
N ALA A 315 8.86 -7.87 -5.61
CA ALA A 315 9.14 -6.97 -6.73
C ALA A 315 8.89 -5.51 -6.34
N GLY A 316 9.28 -4.59 -7.22
CA GLY A 316 8.89 -3.20 -7.16
C GLY A 316 8.59 -2.66 -8.56
N TYR A 317 7.88 -1.57 -8.64
CA TYR A 317 7.69 -0.87 -9.91
C TYR A 317 7.66 0.64 -9.72
N PHE A 318 8.13 1.32 -10.73
CA PHE A 318 8.02 2.76 -10.92
C PHE A 318 6.89 3.07 -11.90
N PHE A 319 6.17 4.13 -11.67
CA PHE A 319 5.12 4.59 -12.59
C PHE A 319 4.99 6.11 -12.61
N ILE A 320 4.57 6.63 -13.76
CA ILE A 320 4.02 7.97 -13.96
C ILE A 320 2.54 7.79 -14.29
N SER A 321 1.67 8.67 -13.79
CA SER A 321 0.22 8.60 -14.01
C SER A 321 -0.38 9.99 -14.15
N THR A 322 -1.20 10.17 -15.18
CA THR A 322 -2.00 11.39 -15.40
C THR A 322 -3.25 11.08 -16.22
N GLU A 323 -4.21 11.97 -16.15
CA GLU A 323 -5.34 12.06 -17.09
C GLU A 323 -5.28 13.44 -17.75
N VAL A 324 -5.29 13.47 -19.07
CA VAL A 324 -5.20 14.70 -19.89
C VAL A 324 -6.38 14.77 -20.84
N SER A 325 -6.72 15.97 -21.31
CA SER A 325 -7.67 16.08 -22.46
C SER A 325 -7.16 15.27 -23.63
N SER A 326 -8.04 14.51 -24.28
CA SER A 326 -7.69 13.69 -25.45
C SER A 326 -6.95 14.47 -26.54
N LYS A 327 -7.28 15.75 -26.71
CA LYS A 327 -6.66 16.64 -27.70
C LYS A 327 -5.17 16.90 -27.48
N VAL A 328 -4.68 16.76 -26.24
CA VAL A 328 -3.29 17.07 -25.88
C VAL A 328 -2.50 15.82 -25.49
N THR A 329 -3.06 14.63 -25.64
CA THR A 329 -2.43 13.36 -25.26
C THR A 329 -1.04 13.19 -25.90
N PRO A 330 -0.83 13.39 -27.23
CA PRO A 330 0.50 13.27 -27.83
C PRO A 330 1.49 14.31 -27.30
N ALA A 331 1.04 15.54 -27.09
CA ALA A 331 1.88 16.60 -26.56
C ALA A 331 2.32 16.32 -25.10
N ALA A 332 1.40 15.80 -24.27
CA ALA A 332 1.70 15.40 -22.92
C ALA A 332 2.71 14.24 -22.84
N LEU A 333 2.60 13.26 -23.71
CA LEU A 333 3.58 12.16 -23.82
C LEU A 333 4.98 12.69 -24.15
N ILE A 334 5.09 13.61 -25.11
CA ILE A 334 6.35 14.23 -25.50
C ILE A 334 6.98 14.93 -24.29
N GLU A 335 6.21 15.73 -23.57
CA GLU A 335 6.71 16.47 -22.40
C GLU A 335 7.12 15.54 -21.24
N ILE A 336 6.38 14.46 -21.00
CA ILE A 336 6.75 13.44 -19.99
C ILE A 336 8.13 12.84 -20.33
N TYR A 337 8.34 12.44 -21.58
CA TYR A 337 9.62 11.86 -22.01
C TYR A 337 10.75 12.88 -22.04
N ASN A 338 10.48 14.15 -22.31
CA ASN A 338 11.45 15.24 -22.20
C ASN A 338 11.98 15.39 -20.76
N GLU A 339 11.08 15.36 -19.75
CA GLU A 339 11.49 15.44 -18.33
C GLU A 339 12.29 14.20 -17.90
N ILE A 340 11.91 13.02 -18.38
CA ILE A 340 12.67 11.78 -18.15
C ILE A 340 14.08 11.92 -18.75
N GLU A 341 14.21 12.38 -19.99
CA GLU A 341 15.49 12.52 -20.68
C GLU A 341 16.38 13.59 -20.01
N LEU A 342 15.82 14.68 -19.51
CA LEU A 342 16.56 15.67 -18.75
C LEU A 342 17.20 15.08 -17.48
N LEU A 343 16.50 14.17 -16.77
CA LEU A 343 17.06 13.47 -15.60
C LEU A 343 18.16 12.45 -15.95
N ARG A 344 18.18 11.98 -17.19
CA ARG A 344 19.20 11.04 -17.70
C ARG A 344 20.44 11.73 -18.24
N THR A 345 20.31 12.97 -18.69
CA THR A 345 21.38 13.67 -19.43
C THR A 345 21.96 14.87 -18.70
N LYS A 346 21.23 15.43 -17.74
CA LYS A 346 21.66 16.62 -17.00
C LYS A 346 21.62 16.40 -15.49
N LYS A 347 22.66 16.87 -14.81
CA LYS A 347 22.66 16.89 -13.34
C LYS A 347 21.57 17.81 -12.82
N ILE A 348 20.91 17.40 -11.75
CA ILE A 348 19.93 18.21 -11.04
C ILE A 348 20.64 19.39 -10.39
N PRO A 349 20.11 20.63 -10.49
CA PRO A 349 20.65 21.78 -9.78
C PRO A 349 20.67 21.56 -8.27
N LEU A 350 21.71 22.07 -7.58
CA LEU A 350 21.86 21.87 -6.13
C LEU A 350 20.71 22.45 -5.33
N ASN A 351 20.19 23.61 -5.72
CA ASN A 351 19.04 24.24 -5.05
C ASN A 351 17.76 23.41 -5.19
N GLU A 352 17.52 22.78 -6.35
CA GLU A 352 16.39 21.86 -6.56
C GLU A 352 16.55 20.62 -5.68
N LEU A 353 17.75 20.04 -5.64
CA LEU A 353 18.01 18.85 -4.82
C LEU A 353 17.84 19.15 -3.32
N GLU A 354 18.31 20.27 -2.81
CA GLU A 354 18.14 20.66 -1.42
C GLU A 354 16.67 20.89 -1.05
N LEU A 355 15.88 21.47 -1.96
CA LEU A 355 14.44 21.61 -1.78
C LEU A 355 13.77 20.23 -1.63
N VAL A 356 14.11 19.28 -2.50
CA VAL A 356 13.58 17.90 -2.47
C VAL A 356 14.00 17.18 -1.19
N LYS A 357 15.25 17.27 -0.77
CA LYS A 357 15.73 16.70 0.48
C LYS A 357 14.92 17.21 1.68
N ASN A 358 14.74 18.51 1.78
CA ASN A 358 13.98 19.14 2.87
C ASN A 358 12.52 18.71 2.84
N TYR A 359 11.91 18.63 1.67
CA TYR A 359 10.55 18.12 1.52
C TYR A 359 10.43 16.67 2.03
N MET A 360 11.33 15.78 1.59
CA MET A 360 11.31 14.37 1.97
C MET A 360 11.51 14.16 3.47
N LEU A 361 12.47 14.89 4.08
CA LEU A 361 12.69 14.84 5.52
C LEU A 361 11.49 15.38 6.30
N GLY A 362 10.85 16.45 5.81
CA GLY A 362 9.62 17.00 6.41
C GLY A 362 8.46 16.02 6.34
N GLN A 363 8.28 15.32 5.21
CA GLN A 363 7.24 14.28 5.08
C GLN A 363 7.50 13.09 6.01
N LEU A 364 8.77 12.67 6.15
CA LEU A 364 9.13 11.59 7.06
C LEU A 364 8.87 11.99 8.53
N LEU A 365 9.24 13.21 8.91
CA LEU A 365 8.95 13.73 10.26
C LEU A 365 7.45 13.75 10.55
N LYS A 366 6.64 14.21 9.59
CA LYS A 366 5.18 14.17 9.69
C LYS A 366 4.64 12.74 9.84
N ALA A 367 5.24 11.78 9.13
CA ALA A 367 4.84 10.37 9.23
C ALA A 367 5.17 9.74 10.60
N CYS A 368 6.10 10.34 11.38
CA CYS A 368 6.44 9.87 12.72
C CYS A 368 5.51 10.44 13.83
N ASP A 369 4.37 11.04 13.48
CA ASP A 369 3.45 11.63 14.44
C ASP A 369 2.61 10.56 15.15
N GLY A 370 3.04 10.21 16.36
CA GLY A 370 2.35 9.31 17.27
C GLY A 370 2.52 7.81 16.99
N PRO A 371 2.07 6.97 17.96
CA PRO A 371 2.34 5.54 17.92
C PRO A 371 1.64 4.81 16.76
N PHE A 372 0.47 5.27 16.31
CA PHE A 372 -0.28 4.61 15.23
C PHE A 372 0.42 4.77 13.88
N ASN A 373 0.92 5.98 13.57
CA ASN A 373 1.66 6.22 12.35
C ASN A 373 3.02 5.49 12.38
N MET A 374 3.69 5.48 13.52
CA MET A 374 4.94 4.73 13.69
C MET A 374 4.71 3.21 13.54
N ALA A 375 3.59 2.67 14.05
CA ALA A 375 3.23 1.27 13.82
C ALA A 375 3.01 0.98 12.33
N ALA A 376 2.32 1.85 11.60
CA ALA A 376 2.16 1.70 10.16
C ALA A 376 3.52 1.74 9.43
N MET A 377 4.42 2.63 9.83
CA MET A 377 5.81 2.67 9.32
C MET A 377 6.56 1.38 9.64
N PHE A 378 6.47 0.87 10.87
CA PHE A 378 7.09 -0.40 11.25
C PHE A 378 6.54 -1.55 10.43
N GLY A 379 5.21 -1.72 10.34
CA GLY A 379 4.57 -2.76 9.54
C GLY A 379 5.00 -2.76 8.07
N ASN A 380 5.18 -1.56 7.49
CA ASN A 380 5.66 -1.38 6.12
C ASN A 380 7.09 -1.90 5.86
N VAL A 381 7.90 -2.09 6.88
CA VAL A 381 9.27 -2.62 6.76
C VAL A 381 9.42 -4.00 7.36
N ASP A 382 8.68 -4.34 8.43
CA ASP A 382 8.70 -5.65 9.09
C ASP A 382 8.34 -6.80 8.13
N MET A 383 7.43 -6.57 7.18
CA MET A 383 7.11 -7.57 6.15
C MET A 383 8.31 -7.98 5.27
N TYR A 384 9.38 -7.16 5.23
CA TYR A 384 10.65 -7.45 4.55
C TYR A 384 11.73 -7.99 5.50
N GLY A 385 11.41 -8.17 6.78
CA GLY A 385 12.37 -8.51 7.83
C GLY A 385 13.28 -7.34 8.24
N LEU A 386 12.82 -6.12 8.01
CA LEU A 386 13.53 -4.87 8.36
C LEU A 386 12.91 -4.24 9.62
N ASP A 387 13.64 -3.33 10.23
CA ASP A 387 13.23 -2.53 11.38
C ASP A 387 13.40 -1.02 11.11
N TYR A 388 13.31 -0.20 12.14
CA TYR A 388 13.47 1.25 12.01
C TYR A 388 14.85 1.71 11.55
N SER A 389 15.87 0.85 11.55
CA SER A 389 17.17 1.15 10.94
C SER A 389 17.05 1.46 9.44
N TYR A 390 16.05 0.90 8.78
CA TYR A 390 15.68 1.25 7.41
C TYR A 390 15.47 2.77 7.24
N TYR A 391 14.69 3.39 8.13
CA TYR A 391 14.41 4.84 8.04
C TYR A 391 15.62 5.67 8.43
N THR A 392 16.42 5.22 9.38
CA THR A 392 17.70 5.88 9.73
C THR A 392 18.66 5.89 8.53
N ASN A 393 18.75 4.76 7.81
CA ASN A 393 19.56 4.64 6.59
C ASN A 393 18.97 5.50 5.46
N PHE A 394 17.65 5.56 5.34
CA PHE A 394 16.98 6.42 4.37
C PHE A 394 17.28 7.91 4.62
N ILE A 395 17.18 8.39 5.87
CA ILE A 395 17.55 9.76 6.25
C ILE A 395 19.01 10.04 5.88
N SER A 396 19.93 9.13 6.23
CA SER A 396 21.35 9.26 5.89
C SER A 396 21.57 9.36 4.38
N THR A 397 20.87 8.54 3.60
CA THR A 397 20.95 8.56 2.13
C THR A 397 20.41 9.87 1.56
N ILE A 398 19.24 10.35 1.99
CA ILE A 398 18.70 11.65 1.55
C ILE A 398 19.72 12.77 1.78
N LYS A 399 20.33 12.82 2.98
CA LYS A 399 21.30 13.87 3.32
C LYS A 399 22.55 13.82 2.45
N LYS A 400 23.06 12.63 2.12
CA LYS A 400 24.35 12.42 1.42
C LYS A 400 24.24 12.37 -0.10
N ILE A 401 23.06 12.08 -0.65
CA ILE A 401 22.89 11.88 -2.09
C ILE A 401 23.30 13.11 -2.88
N THR A 402 23.94 12.89 -4.03
CA THR A 402 24.49 13.93 -4.89
C THR A 402 23.76 14.01 -6.24
N PRO A 403 23.85 15.14 -6.96
CA PRO A 403 23.35 15.23 -8.33
C PRO A 403 23.96 14.21 -9.28
N GLN A 404 25.22 13.80 -9.03
CA GLN A 404 25.89 12.78 -9.83
C GLN A 404 25.26 11.41 -9.63
N THR A 405 25.02 11.00 -8.38
CA THR A 405 24.35 9.74 -8.05
C THR A 405 22.94 9.65 -8.68
N LEU A 406 22.20 10.76 -8.64
CA LEU A 406 20.86 10.81 -9.25
C LEU A 406 20.90 10.71 -10.77
N LEU A 407 21.89 11.31 -11.42
CA LEU A 407 22.12 11.16 -12.86
C LEU A 407 22.41 9.69 -13.22
N GLU A 408 23.29 9.02 -12.46
CA GLU A 408 23.61 7.60 -12.68
C GLU A 408 22.38 6.70 -12.53
N LEU A 409 21.54 6.95 -11.51
CA LEU A 409 20.28 6.25 -11.32
C LEU A 409 19.29 6.55 -12.47
N GLY A 410 19.23 7.79 -12.95
CA GLY A 410 18.43 8.17 -14.11
C GLY A 410 18.85 7.41 -15.36
N VAL A 411 20.12 7.32 -15.65
CA VAL A 411 20.68 6.54 -16.78
C VAL A 411 20.32 5.05 -16.63
N LYS A 412 20.45 4.49 -15.42
CA LYS A 412 20.24 3.05 -15.15
C LYS A 412 18.77 2.66 -15.23
N TYR A 413 17.86 3.49 -14.72
CA TYR A 413 16.46 3.08 -14.48
C TYR A 413 15.41 3.79 -15.34
N LEU A 414 15.73 4.88 -16.01
CA LEU A 414 14.76 5.67 -16.77
C LEU A 414 14.99 5.60 -18.30
N ASN A 415 15.66 4.55 -18.79
CA ASN A 415 15.82 4.39 -20.22
C ASN A 415 14.46 4.16 -20.89
N LYS A 416 14.16 4.96 -21.95
CA LYS A 416 12.88 4.93 -22.66
C LYS A 416 12.54 3.53 -23.20
N SER A 417 13.54 2.78 -23.71
CA SER A 417 13.33 1.43 -24.24
C SER A 417 12.85 0.42 -23.21
N ASP A 418 13.07 0.69 -21.90
CA ASP A 418 12.70 -0.21 -20.81
C ASP A 418 11.35 0.17 -20.19
N LEU A 419 10.83 1.36 -20.54
CA LEU A 419 9.55 1.82 -20.03
C LEU A 419 8.39 1.22 -20.81
N LYS A 420 7.41 0.73 -20.08
CA LYS A 420 6.12 0.32 -20.61
C LYS A 420 5.18 1.52 -20.60
N GLU A 421 4.37 1.65 -21.65
CA GLU A 421 3.43 2.76 -21.80
C GLU A 421 2.02 2.23 -22.06
N VAL A 422 1.05 2.78 -21.36
CA VAL A 422 -0.38 2.51 -21.57
C VAL A 422 -1.11 3.83 -21.71
N VAL A 423 -1.87 3.94 -22.77
CA VAL A 423 -2.81 5.05 -22.99
C VAL A 423 -4.20 4.47 -23.20
N VAL A 424 -5.17 4.97 -22.43
CA VAL A 424 -6.58 4.59 -22.57
C VAL A 424 -7.40 5.83 -22.81
N GLY A 425 -8.09 5.93 -23.93
CA GLY A 425 -8.89 7.10 -24.33
C GLY A 425 -8.81 7.35 -25.83
N LEU A 426 -8.83 8.59 -26.26
CA LEU A 426 -8.60 9.01 -27.63
C LEU A 426 -7.17 9.55 -27.77
N LEU A 427 -6.49 9.22 -28.90
CA LEU A 427 -5.21 9.80 -29.30
C LEU A 427 -5.44 10.94 -30.28
#